data_c9426c8ca831ac77f9ae7be4dc8665c0
#
_entry.id   c9426c8ca831ac77f9ae7be4dc8665c0
#
_cell.length_a   1.000
_cell.length_b   1.000
_cell.length_c   1.000
_cell.angle_alpha   90.00
_cell.angle_beta   90.00
_cell.angle_gamma   90.00
#
_symmetry.space_group_name_H-M   'P 1'
#
loop_
_entity.id
_entity.type
_entity.pdbx_description
1 polymer ?
#
loop_
_entity_poly.entity_id
_entity_poly.type
_entity_poly.pdbx_seq_one_letter_code
_entity_poly.pdbx_strand_id
1 'polypeptide(L)' 'MSFDKLKGKMTERHLSQKSMAQSLGITMQTLNAKLNGRSQFTLGEVVKITDLLSLKDPVDIFFNPNVPKMRHNESD' A
#
# COMPACT_ATOMS: atom_id res chain seq x y z
N MET A 1 0.56 7.05 -11.00
CA MET A 1 -0.21 6.00 -10.32
C MET A 1 -0.11 6.16 -8.82
N SER A 2 -1.18 5.92 -8.12
CA SER A 2 -1.14 6.01 -6.66
C SER A 2 -1.69 4.71 -6.06
N PHE A 3 -1.38 4.49 -4.79
CA PHE A 3 -1.81 3.28 -4.08
C PHE A 3 -3.06 3.56 -3.27
N ASP A 4 -4.17 3.80 -3.98
CA ASP A 4 -5.41 4.19 -3.32
C ASP A 4 -5.97 3.09 -2.41
N LYS A 5 -5.84 1.83 -2.82
CA LYS A 5 -6.28 0.72 -1.98
C LYS A 5 -5.48 0.64 -0.69
N LEU A 6 -4.18 0.90 -0.78
CA LEU A 6 -3.33 0.90 0.40
C LEU A 6 -3.70 2.04 1.33
N LYS A 7 -3.92 3.23 0.77
CA LYS A 7 -4.35 4.39 1.57
C LYS A 7 -5.67 4.09 2.27
N GLY A 8 -6.59 3.42 1.58
CA GLY A 8 -7.86 3.01 2.17
C GLY A 8 -7.68 2.05 3.34
N LYS A 9 -6.76 1.10 3.19
CA LYS A 9 -6.49 0.15 4.27
C LYS A 9 -5.86 0.84 5.47
N MET A 10 -4.98 1.81 5.22
CA MET A 10 -4.40 2.59 6.32
C MET A 10 -5.48 3.32 7.11
N THR A 11 -6.40 3.96 6.39
CA THR A 11 -7.51 4.67 7.01
C THR A 11 -8.39 3.71 7.80
N GLU A 12 -8.70 2.58 7.21
CA GLU A 12 -9.54 1.56 7.83
C GLU A 12 -8.94 1.06 9.14
N ARG A 13 -7.61 0.92 9.18
CA ARG A 13 -6.90 0.43 10.36
C ARG A 13 -6.43 1.55 11.27
N HIS A 14 -6.78 2.79 10.95
CA HIS A 14 -6.38 3.97 11.74
C HIS A 14 -4.86 4.11 11.85
N LEU A 15 -4.15 3.75 10.79
CA LEU A 15 -2.70 3.90 10.75
C LEU A 15 -2.34 5.13 9.95
N SER A 16 -1.73 6.12 10.62
CA SER A 16 -1.34 7.37 9.95
C SER A 16 -0.09 7.16 9.10
N GLN A 17 0.11 8.07 8.14
CA GLN A 17 1.34 8.04 7.34
C GLN A 17 2.56 8.23 8.20
N LYS A 18 2.47 9.06 9.23
CA LYS A 18 3.58 9.26 10.15
C LYS A 18 3.96 7.96 10.86
N SER A 19 2.96 7.25 11.37
CA SER A 19 3.22 5.98 12.06
C SER A 19 3.78 4.94 11.11
N MET A 20 3.26 4.87 9.89
CA MET A 20 3.77 3.92 8.92
C MET A 20 5.20 4.25 8.54
N ALA A 21 5.51 5.54 8.30
CA ALA A 21 6.87 5.94 7.96
C ALA A 21 7.84 5.55 9.06
N GLN A 22 7.45 5.79 10.32
CA GLN A 22 8.29 5.41 11.46
C GLN A 22 8.53 3.91 11.49
N SER A 23 7.47 3.13 11.24
CA SER A 23 7.58 1.67 11.24
C SER A 23 8.49 1.16 10.14
N LEU A 24 8.52 1.86 9.00
CA LEU A 24 9.34 1.48 7.87
C LEU A 24 10.75 2.06 7.94
N GLY A 25 11.00 2.98 8.89
CA GLY A 25 12.31 3.61 9.01
C GLY A 25 12.59 4.61 7.90
N ILE A 26 11.56 5.24 7.36
CA ILE A 26 11.70 6.24 6.29
C ILE A 26 11.00 7.52 6.71
N THR A 27 11.25 8.60 5.97
CA THR A 27 10.58 9.87 6.23
C THR A 27 9.15 9.85 5.68
N MET A 28 8.30 10.75 6.18
CA MET A 28 6.96 10.90 5.63
C MET A 28 7.00 11.31 4.17
N GLN A 29 7.99 12.13 3.81
CA GLN A 29 8.14 12.58 2.43
C GLN A 29 8.44 11.40 1.51
N THR A 30 9.32 10.51 1.94
CA THR A 30 9.65 9.30 1.17
C THR A 30 8.43 8.40 1.05
N LEU A 31 7.71 8.20 2.15
CA LEU A 31 6.50 7.38 2.12
C LEU A 31 5.46 7.98 1.17
N ASN A 32 5.29 9.29 1.24
CA ASN A 32 4.31 9.97 0.39
C ASN A 32 4.63 9.75 -1.09
N ALA A 33 5.92 9.85 -1.46
CA ALA A 33 6.33 9.60 -2.83
C ALA A 33 5.99 8.18 -3.26
N LYS A 34 6.18 7.21 -2.38
CA LYS A 34 5.86 5.81 -2.69
C LYS A 34 4.36 5.60 -2.83
N LEU A 35 3.58 6.19 -1.94
CA LEU A 35 2.12 6.07 -2.00
C LEU A 35 1.54 6.71 -3.26
N ASN A 36 2.21 7.73 -3.79
CA ASN A 36 1.76 8.41 -5.00
C ASN A 36 2.38 7.83 -6.27
N GLY A 37 3.13 6.75 -6.16
CA GLY A 37 3.67 6.06 -7.32
C GLY A 37 4.92 6.68 -7.91
N ARG A 38 5.51 7.68 -7.25
CA ARG A 38 6.73 8.32 -7.74
C ARG A 38 7.98 7.56 -7.37
N SER A 39 7.87 6.68 -6.38
CA SER A 39 8.96 5.85 -5.94
C SER A 39 8.40 4.47 -5.66
N GLN A 40 9.21 3.44 -5.78
CA GLN A 40 8.71 2.07 -5.62
C GLN A 40 8.90 1.58 -4.19
N PHE A 41 7.96 0.76 -3.73
CA PHE A 41 8.14 0.06 -2.46
C PHE A 41 9.16 -1.06 -2.66
N THR A 42 10.04 -1.23 -1.68
CA THR A 42 10.94 -2.37 -1.67
C THR A 42 10.19 -3.60 -1.20
N LEU A 43 10.75 -4.77 -1.48
CA LEU A 43 10.15 -6.02 -1.03
C LEU A 43 10.03 -6.06 0.49
N GLY A 44 11.06 -5.60 1.20
CA GLY A 44 11.02 -5.55 2.65
C GLY A 44 9.91 -4.65 3.17
N GLU A 45 9.68 -3.52 2.49
CA GLU A 45 8.60 -2.63 2.87
C GLU A 45 7.24 -3.26 2.62
N VAL A 46 7.09 -3.97 1.51
CA VAL A 46 5.84 -4.68 1.20
C VAL A 46 5.53 -5.70 2.28
N VAL A 47 6.52 -6.47 2.68
CA VAL A 47 6.33 -7.47 3.74
C VAL A 47 5.93 -6.81 5.05
N LYS A 48 6.62 -5.73 5.42
CA LYS A 48 6.34 -5.04 6.68
C LYS A 48 4.95 -4.41 6.68
N ILE A 49 4.55 -3.78 5.58
CA ILE A 49 3.23 -3.17 5.47
C ILE A 49 2.14 -4.25 5.52
N THR A 50 2.36 -5.36 4.83
CA THR A 50 1.43 -6.48 4.86
C THR A 50 1.18 -6.93 6.30
N ASP A 51 2.24 -6.99 7.08
CA ASP A 51 2.14 -7.41 8.46
C ASP A 51 1.45 -6.34 9.32
N LEU A 52 1.86 -5.07 9.15
CA LEU A 52 1.29 -3.96 9.91
C LEU A 52 -0.22 -3.82 9.72
N LEU A 53 -0.69 -4.01 8.51
CA LEU A 53 -2.10 -3.83 8.17
C LEU A 53 -2.87 -5.13 8.12
N SER A 54 -2.21 -6.26 8.36
CA SER A 54 -2.83 -7.59 8.27
C SER A 54 -3.53 -7.77 6.93
N LEU A 55 -2.82 -7.44 5.86
CA LEU A 55 -3.39 -7.53 4.53
C LEU A 55 -3.60 -8.97 4.13
N LYS A 56 -4.81 -9.29 3.66
CA LYS A 56 -5.11 -10.64 3.23
C LYS A 56 -4.69 -10.90 1.80
N ASP A 57 -4.64 -9.85 1.00
CA ASP A 57 -4.30 -9.96 -0.40
C ASP A 57 -3.31 -8.88 -0.78
N PRO A 58 -2.04 -9.01 -0.34
CA PRO A 58 -1.04 -7.98 -0.64
C PRO A 58 -0.76 -7.85 -2.14
N VAL A 59 -0.92 -8.93 -2.91
CA VAL A 59 -0.72 -8.88 -4.35
C VAL A 59 -1.69 -7.88 -4.97
N ASP A 60 -2.95 -7.95 -4.60
CA ASP A 60 -3.95 -7.02 -5.11
C ASP A 60 -3.62 -5.58 -4.71
N ILE A 61 -3.19 -5.38 -3.46
CA ILE A 61 -2.90 -4.05 -2.94
C ILE A 61 -1.70 -3.41 -3.64
N PHE A 62 -0.63 -4.17 -3.86
CA PHE A 62 0.61 -3.61 -4.39
C PHE A 62 0.78 -3.74 -5.89
N PHE A 63 0.16 -4.71 -6.52
CA PHE A 63 0.32 -4.92 -7.95
C PHE A 63 -0.90 -4.49 -8.76
N ASN A 64 -2.06 -4.33 -8.13
CA ASN A 64 -3.26 -3.81 -8.77
C ASN A 64 -3.84 -2.70 -7.91
N PRO A 65 -3.06 -1.66 -7.57
CA PRO A 65 -3.46 -0.71 -6.52
C PRO A 65 -4.71 0.10 -6.83
N ASN A 66 -5.06 0.24 -8.10
CA ASN A 66 -6.21 1.06 -8.50
C ASN A 66 -7.24 0.29 -9.32
N VAL A 67 -7.10 -1.02 -9.41
CA VAL A 67 -7.98 -1.85 -10.23
C VAL A 67 -9.01 -2.54 -9.34
N PRO A 68 -10.31 -2.36 -9.61
CA PRO A 68 -11.32 -3.04 -8.81
C PRO A 68 -11.19 -4.55 -8.96
N LYS A 69 -11.23 -5.23 -7.81
CA LYS A 69 -11.01 -6.64 -7.78
C LYS A 69 -12.01 -7.43 -8.61
N MET A 70 -13.25 -7.00 -8.61
CA MET A 70 -14.28 -7.73 -9.28
C MET A 70 -14.22 -7.60 -10.78
N ARG A 71 -13.40 -6.76 -11.32
CA ARG A 71 -13.28 -6.69 -12.72
C ARG A 71 -12.64 -7.86 -13.36
N HIS A 72 -12.17 -8.68 -12.74
CA HIS A 72 -11.59 -9.71 -13.26
C HIS A 72 -12.36 -10.68 -13.95
N ASN A 73 -12.92 -10.67 -14.40
CA ASN A 73 -13.59 -11.46 -15.04
C ASN A 73 -13.60 -11.46 -16.29
N GLU A 74 -13.39 -11.15 -16.51
CA GLU A 74 -13.31 -11.13 -17.39
C GLU A 74 -12.85 -11.55 -18.19
N SER A 75 -12.57 -11.70 -18.09
CA SER A 75 -12.03 -11.97 -18.63
C SER A 75 -11.73 -12.23 -19.15
N ASP A 76 -11.79 -12.32 -19.06
CA ASP A 76 -11.39 -12.45 -19.30
C ASP A 76 -11.35 -12.48 -19.56
#